data_e63e422ba174a0b63524c25616307947
#
_entry.id   e63e422ba174a0b63524c25616307947
#
_cell.length_a   1.000
_cell.length_b   1.000
_cell.length_c   1.000
_cell.angle_alpha   90.00
_cell.angle_beta   90.00
_cell.angle_gamma   90.00
#
_symmetry.space_group_name_H-M   'P 1'
#
loop_
_entity.id
_entity.type
_entity.pdbx_description
1 polymer ?
#
loop_
_entity_poly.entity_id
_entity_poly.type
_entity_poly.pdbx_seq_one_letter_code
_entity_poly.pdbx_strand_id
1 'polypeptide(L)'
;MELGIFTFGDMPLDGSVSQHQRLKDLIEEIELADQVGLDVYGIGEHHRPDFVISSPSTLLAAAAMRTKNIKLTTAVTVLSSEDPVRVFQQFATIDLISDGRAEIMAGRGSFIESFPLFGYELEDYEELFIEKLDMLLAIRDNEKLTWNEGRHRAGINGLGIYPRPLQEKLPIWIAIGGTPKSVVRAATLGLPLAIAILGGDLIRFAPLVDLHRKVAVENGHGELPVGINIHGFVAETSQQARDLFWPGHDRAMNQIGRERGWAPQTRDHFEQECGINGAIGVGSPQEVIEKILRAHDHMKMDRFMMQLSIGYLPHKEIMKCIELYGNVVAPAVRQHAGIKEKV
;
A
#
# COMPACT_ATOMS: atom_id res chain seq x y z
N MET A 1 -16.08 -5.46 0.68
CA MET A 1 -14.80 -4.94 1.22
C MET A 1 -13.68 -5.87 0.81
N GLU A 2 -12.62 -5.35 0.22
CA GLU A 2 -11.43 -6.09 -0.13
C GLU A 2 -10.50 -6.20 1.08
N LEU A 3 -9.88 -7.37 1.25
CA LEU A 3 -8.89 -7.63 2.30
C LEU A 3 -7.55 -7.97 1.67
N GLY A 4 -6.52 -7.24 2.04
CA GLY A 4 -5.21 -7.39 1.47
C GLY A 4 -4.08 -7.22 2.46
N ILE A 5 -2.89 -7.44 1.98
CA ILE A 5 -1.65 -7.27 2.71
C ILE A 5 -0.63 -6.52 1.85
N PHE A 6 0.37 -5.94 2.50
CA PHE A 6 1.49 -5.33 1.79
C PHE A 6 2.79 -5.46 2.60
N THR A 7 3.89 -5.26 1.91
CA THR A 7 5.23 -5.29 2.50
C THR A 7 6.16 -4.28 1.83
N PHE A 8 7.19 -3.87 2.55
CA PHE A 8 8.31 -3.10 1.99
C PHE A 8 9.52 -3.97 1.65
N GLY A 9 9.41 -5.29 1.90
CA GLY A 9 10.51 -6.21 1.68
C GLY A 9 11.64 -6.04 2.67
N ASP A 10 11.29 -5.94 3.96
CA ASP A 10 12.24 -5.77 5.05
C ASP A 10 13.35 -6.83 5.02
N MET A 11 14.59 -6.39 5.28
CA MET A 11 15.80 -7.19 5.32
C MET A 11 16.41 -7.22 6.73
N PRO A 12 16.90 -8.37 7.19
CA PRO A 12 17.76 -8.39 8.38
C PRO A 12 19.14 -7.82 8.03
N LEU A 13 19.64 -6.89 8.85
CA LEU A 13 20.95 -6.25 8.62
C LEU A 13 22.14 -7.10 9.11
N ASP A 14 21.89 -8.25 9.74
CA ASP A 14 22.91 -9.17 10.25
C ASP A 14 23.44 -10.18 9.20
N GLY A 15 22.90 -10.10 7.97
CA GLY A 15 23.27 -10.99 6.87
C GLY A 15 22.69 -12.41 6.98
N SER A 16 21.78 -12.68 7.92
CA SER A 16 21.15 -14.00 8.10
C SER A 16 20.30 -14.44 6.89
N VAL A 17 19.82 -13.49 6.09
CA VAL A 17 19.09 -13.74 4.83
C VAL A 17 19.71 -12.91 3.71
N SER A 18 19.98 -13.53 2.58
CA SER A 18 20.47 -12.82 1.39
C SER A 18 19.32 -12.11 0.66
N GLN A 19 19.62 -11.02 -0.07
CA GLN A 19 18.65 -10.35 -0.94
C GLN A 19 18.04 -11.33 -1.97
N HIS A 20 18.86 -12.24 -2.50
CA HIS A 20 18.38 -13.29 -3.40
C HIS A 20 17.32 -14.19 -2.77
N GLN A 21 17.55 -14.64 -1.53
CA GLN A 21 16.57 -15.47 -0.82
C GLN A 21 15.32 -14.67 -0.50
N ARG A 22 15.47 -13.44 0.01
CA ARG A 22 14.31 -12.60 0.39
C ARG A 22 13.38 -12.30 -0.79
N LEU A 23 13.92 -12.08 -2.00
CA LEU A 23 13.10 -11.89 -3.20
C LEU A 23 12.33 -13.15 -3.58
N LYS A 24 12.89 -14.34 -3.37
CA LYS A 24 12.16 -15.60 -3.57
C LYS A 24 11.07 -15.79 -2.53
N ASP A 25 11.38 -15.51 -1.26
CA ASP A 25 10.41 -15.56 -0.16
C ASP A 25 9.21 -14.65 -0.46
N LEU A 26 9.45 -13.44 -0.98
CA LEU A 26 8.39 -12.51 -1.35
C LEU A 26 7.46 -13.07 -2.45
N ILE A 27 7.99 -13.75 -3.45
CA ILE A 27 7.16 -14.40 -4.47
C ILE A 27 6.30 -15.50 -3.85
N GLU A 28 6.85 -16.31 -2.95
CA GLU A 28 6.10 -17.36 -2.24
C GLU A 28 5.00 -16.75 -1.34
N GLU A 29 5.29 -15.64 -0.66
CA GLU A 29 4.32 -14.89 0.15
C GLU A 29 3.14 -14.38 -0.71
N ILE A 30 3.42 -13.84 -1.90
CA ILE A 30 2.39 -13.36 -2.83
C ILE A 30 1.56 -14.52 -3.39
N GLU A 31 2.22 -15.62 -3.74
CA GLU A 31 1.56 -16.85 -4.22
C GLU A 31 0.60 -17.43 -3.17
N LEU A 32 1.05 -17.52 -1.93
CA LEU A 32 0.22 -18.00 -0.83
C LEU A 32 -0.97 -17.05 -0.58
N ALA A 33 -0.75 -15.73 -0.62
CA ALA A 33 -1.83 -14.75 -0.46
C ALA A 33 -2.94 -14.93 -1.51
N ASP A 34 -2.59 -15.24 -2.77
CA ASP A 34 -3.54 -15.59 -3.83
C ASP A 34 -4.27 -16.90 -3.52
N GLN A 35 -3.53 -17.93 -3.08
CA GLN A 35 -4.09 -19.26 -2.78
C GLN A 35 -5.09 -19.25 -1.63
N VAL A 36 -4.85 -18.44 -0.59
CA VAL A 36 -5.76 -18.31 0.55
C VAL A 36 -6.89 -17.29 0.31
N GLY A 37 -7.01 -16.75 -0.90
CA GLY A 37 -8.11 -15.92 -1.35
C GLY A 37 -8.10 -14.49 -0.82
N LEU A 38 -6.93 -13.89 -0.59
CA LEU A 38 -6.82 -12.45 -0.36
C LEU A 38 -7.07 -11.68 -1.66
N ASP A 39 -7.59 -10.46 -1.54
CA ASP A 39 -8.02 -9.67 -2.70
C ASP A 39 -6.89 -8.85 -3.32
N VAL A 40 -5.93 -8.37 -2.50
CA VAL A 40 -4.88 -7.43 -2.93
C VAL A 40 -3.56 -7.72 -2.24
N TYR A 41 -2.46 -7.66 -3.01
CA TYR A 41 -1.10 -7.64 -2.49
C TYR A 41 -0.37 -6.38 -2.93
N GLY A 42 0.17 -5.61 -1.98
CA GLY A 42 0.90 -4.38 -2.21
C GLY A 42 2.40 -4.51 -1.96
N ILE A 43 3.20 -3.84 -2.77
CA ILE A 43 4.66 -3.79 -2.60
C ILE A 43 5.11 -2.34 -2.52
N GLY A 44 5.81 -1.99 -1.44
CA GLY A 44 6.41 -0.67 -1.26
C GLY A 44 7.76 -0.54 -1.96
N GLU A 45 8.18 0.71 -2.16
CA GLU A 45 9.45 1.08 -2.81
C GLU A 45 10.36 1.78 -1.80
N HIS A 46 11.56 1.23 -1.61
CA HIS A 46 12.58 1.81 -0.74
C HIS A 46 13.99 1.59 -1.30
N HIS A 47 14.87 2.55 -1.05
CA HIS A 47 16.26 2.57 -1.56
C HIS A 47 17.27 2.55 -0.40
N ARG A 48 17.02 1.69 0.60
CA ARG A 48 17.84 1.55 1.82
C ARG A 48 18.31 0.11 1.99
N PRO A 49 19.41 -0.16 2.72
CA PRO A 49 19.94 -1.51 2.89
C PRO A 49 19.03 -2.44 3.71
N ASP A 50 18.11 -1.88 4.52
CA ASP A 50 17.10 -2.58 5.31
C ASP A 50 15.87 -3.00 4.50
N PHE A 51 15.85 -2.76 3.17
CA PHE A 51 14.80 -3.20 2.25
C PHE A 51 15.39 -3.81 0.98
N VAL A 52 14.68 -4.79 0.41
CA VAL A 52 15.12 -5.46 -0.84
C VAL A 52 14.37 -4.97 -2.07
N ILE A 53 13.29 -4.19 -1.90
CA ILE A 53 12.42 -3.77 -3.00
C ILE A 53 12.71 -2.31 -3.36
N SER A 54 13.46 -2.11 -4.44
CA SER A 54 13.69 -0.79 -5.06
C SER A 54 13.01 -0.64 -6.43
N SER A 55 12.48 -1.73 -6.99
CA SER A 55 11.76 -1.76 -8.28
C SER A 55 10.50 -2.63 -8.15
N PRO A 56 9.42 -2.09 -7.54
CA PRO A 56 8.19 -2.83 -7.29
C PRO A 56 7.59 -3.47 -8.54
N SER A 57 7.56 -2.74 -9.66
CA SER A 57 6.99 -3.23 -10.92
C SER A 57 7.67 -4.50 -11.44
N THR A 58 8.98 -4.64 -11.23
CA THR A 58 9.74 -5.84 -11.64
C THR A 58 9.29 -7.06 -10.84
N LEU A 59 9.12 -6.93 -9.52
CA LEU A 59 8.68 -8.02 -8.66
C LEU A 59 7.20 -8.35 -8.89
N LEU A 60 6.35 -7.33 -9.08
CA LEU A 60 4.94 -7.53 -9.41
C LEU A 60 4.74 -8.25 -10.76
N ALA A 61 5.58 -7.98 -11.76
CA ALA A 61 5.56 -8.70 -13.03
C ALA A 61 5.89 -10.20 -12.86
N ALA A 62 6.86 -10.53 -12.01
CA ALA A 62 7.16 -11.92 -11.67
C ALA A 62 6.01 -12.59 -10.91
N ALA A 63 5.41 -11.90 -9.94
CA ALA A 63 4.25 -12.37 -9.18
C ALA A 63 3.01 -12.57 -10.06
N ALA A 64 2.82 -11.73 -11.08
CA ALA A 64 1.69 -11.85 -12.03
C ALA A 64 1.64 -13.21 -12.72
N MET A 65 2.80 -13.78 -13.03
CA MET A 65 2.92 -15.10 -13.66
C MET A 65 2.73 -16.28 -12.68
N ARG A 66 2.72 -16.00 -11.38
CA ARG A 66 2.61 -17.02 -10.32
C ARG A 66 1.25 -17.01 -9.62
N THR A 67 0.44 -16.00 -9.88
CA THR A 67 -0.88 -15.77 -9.24
C THR A 67 -1.99 -15.74 -10.29
N LYS A 68 -3.25 -15.89 -9.84
CA LYS A 68 -4.42 -15.97 -10.74
C LYS A 68 -5.50 -14.95 -10.44
N ASN A 69 -5.72 -14.61 -9.17
CA ASN A 69 -6.88 -13.83 -8.72
C ASN A 69 -6.52 -12.53 -8.01
N ILE A 70 -5.45 -12.55 -7.22
CA ILE A 70 -5.05 -11.43 -6.38
C ILE A 70 -4.67 -10.21 -7.22
N LYS A 71 -5.16 -9.04 -6.84
CA LYS A 71 -4.75 -7.76 -7.42
C LYS A 71 -3.33 -7.42 -6.98
N LEU A 72 -2.56 -6.89 -7.90
CA LEU A 72 -1.16 -6.56 -7.72
C LEU A 72 -0.99 -5.03 -7.75
N THR A 73 -0.59 -4.45 -6.63
CA THR A 73 -0.46 -3.00 -6.48
C THR A 73 0.87 -2.61 -5.83
N THR A 74 1.21 -1.35 -5.93
CA THR A 74 2.28 -0.78 -5.09
C THR A 74 1.74 -0.29 -3.75
N ALA A 75 2.63 -0.06 -2.79
CA ALA A 75 2.29 0.52 -1.50
C ALA A 75 3.46 1.34 -0.89
N VAL A 76 4.02 2.30 -1.67
CA VAL A 76 3.47 2.99 -2.86
C VAL A 76 4.48 2.97 -4.03
N THR A 77 4.06 3.38 -5.24
CA THR A 77 4.96 3.94 -6.25
C THR A 77 5.33 5.35 -5.80
N VAL A 78 6.62 5.62 -5.59
CA VAL A 78 7.12 6.96 -5.21
C VAL A 78 7.15 7.84 -6.45
N LEU A 79 5.97 8.32 -6.85
CA LEU A 79 5.77 9.00 -8.13
C LEU A 79 6.60 10.30 -8.25
N SER A 80 6.96 10.92 -7.11
CA SER A 80 7.83 12.10 -7.10
C SER A 80 9.20 11.86 -7.75
N SER A 81 9.77 10.66 -7.59
CA SER A 81 11.08 10.29 -8.15
C SER A 81 11.01 9.43 -9.42
N GLU A 82 9.82 8.97 -9.83
CA GLU A 82 9.61 8.15 -11.02
C GLU A 82 9.21 8.99 -12.25
N ASP A 83 9.39 8.44 -13.46
CA ASP A 83 8.84 9.01 -14.70
C ASP A 83 7.44 8.46 -14.96
N PRO A 84 6.40 9.31 -15.08
CA PRO A 84 5.02 8.86 -15.20
C PRO A 84 4.74 8.06 -16.49
N VAL A 85 5.49 8.29 -17.58
CA VAL A 85 5.39 7.48 -18.80
C VAL A 85 5.89 6.06 -18.51
N ARG A 86 7.04 5.95 -17.82
CA ARG A 86 7.60 4.65 -17.46
C ARG A 86 6.71 3.90 -16.49
N VAL A 87 6.18 4.55 -15.46
CA VAL A 87 5.23 3.96 -14.52
C VAL A 87 4.01 3.40 -15.25
N PHE A 88 3.39 4.21 -16.12
CA PHE A 88 2.25 3.74 -16.92
C PHE A 88 2.59 2.51 -17.77
N GLN A 89 3.72 2.53 -18.50
CA GLN A 89 4.14 1.43 -19.36
C GLN A 89 4.38 0.14 -18.57
N GLN A 90 5.02 0.24 -17.39
CA GLN A 90 5.26 -0.89 -16.51
C GLN A 90 3.94 -1.51 -16.03
N PHE A 91 3.02 -0.69 -15.52
CA PHE A 91 1.75 -1.18 -15.00
C PHE A 91 0.78 -1.64 -16.10
N ALA A 92 0.78 -1.01 -17.27
CA ALA A 92 0.05 -1.53 -18.43
C ALA A 92 0.59 -2.91 -18.88
N THR A 93 1.91 -3.11 -18.80
CA THR A 93 2.52 -4.42 -19.07
C THR A 93 2.12 -5.46 -18.02
N ILE A 94 2.20 -5.12 -16.73
CA ILE A 94 1.76 -6.01 -15.64
C ILE A 94 0.27 -6.35 -15.80
N ASP A 95 -0.53 -5.39 -16.19
CA ASP A 95 -1.97 -5.56 -16.41
C ASP A 95 -2.26 -6.59 -17.51
N LEU A 96 -1.56 -6.47 -18.63
CA LEU A 96 -1.68 -7.42 -19.75
C LEU A 96 -1.24 -8.85 -19.37
N ILE A 97 -0.14 -9.01 -18.66
CA ILE A 97 0.36 -10.35 -18.29
C ILE A 97 -0.37 -10.96 -17.09
N SER A 98 -1.10 -10.15 -16.33
CA SER A 98 -1.90 -10.60 -15.18
C SER A 98 -3.39 -10.75 -15.48
N ASP A 99 -3.83 -10.59 -16.72
CA ASP A 99 -5.24 -10.62 -17.10
C ASP A 99 -6.09 -9.58 -16.36
N GLY A 100 -5.59 -8.32 -16.30
CA GLY A 100 -6.35 -7.17 -15.77
C GLY A 100 -6.34 -7.05 -14.24
N ARG A 101 -5.26 -7.46 -13.56
CA ARG A 101 -5.16 -7.41 -12.09
C ARG A 101 -4.20 -6.34 -11.54
N ALA A 102 -3.61 -5.51 -12.41
CA ALA A 102 -2.70 -4.47 -11.96
C ALA A 102 -3.44 -3.21 -11.47
N GLU A 103 -2.91 -2.60 -10.44
CA GLU A 103 -3.30 -1.30 -9.93
C GLU A 103 -2.05 -0.48 -9.56
N ILE A 104 -2.14 0.84 -9.61
CA ILE A 104 -1.11 1.74 -9.10
C ILE A 104 -1.62 2.39 -7.82
N MET A 105 -0.89 2.27 -6.72
CA MET A 105 -1.09 3.14 -5.57
C MET A 105 0.03 4.18 -5.56
N ALA A 106 -0.28 5.37 -6.01
CA ALA A 106 0.66 6.48 -6.12
C ALA A 106 0.78 7.23 -4.78
N GLY A 107 2.00 7.52 -4.40
CA GLY A 107 2.31 8.28 -3.21
C GLY A 107 3.57 9.11 -3.38
N ARG A 108 3.81 9.97 -2.39
CA ARG A 108 5.03 10.79 -2.35
C ARG A 108 6.23 10.06 -1.74
N GLY A 109 5.98 8.88 -1.16
CA GLY A 109 6.95 8.19 -0.32
C GLY A 109 7.06 8.81 1.07
N SER A 110 7.46 8.02 2.04
CA SER A 110 7.69 8.45 3.42
C SER A 110 9.17 8.67 3.72
N PHE A 111 10.05 8.19 2.86
CA PHE A 111 11.50 8.31 2.96
C PHE A 111 12.03 9.20 1.84
N ILE A 112 13.17 9.81 2.06
CA ILE A 112 13.71 10.87 1.20
C ILE A 112 14.89 10.41 0.30
N GLU A 113 15.36 9.19 0.48
CA GLU A 113 16.57 8.68 -0.21
C GLU A 113 16.44 8.58 -1.72
N SER A 114 15.23 8.46 -2.27
CA SER A 114 15.01 8.44 -3.71
C SER A 114 15.35 9.79 -4.38
N PHE A 115 15.19 10.91 -3.66
CA PHE A 115 15.43 12.24 -4.22
C PHE A 115 16.89 12.43 -4.67
N PRO A 116 17.91 12.38 -3.78
CA PRO A 116 19.30 12.52 -4.23
C PRO A 116 19.75 11.37 -5.14
N LEU A 117 19.18 10.16 -4.98
CA LEU A 117 19.53 9.01 -5.82
C LEU A 117 19.15 9.21 -7.28
N PHE A 118 18.00 9.85 -7.54
CA PHE A 118 17.48 10.12 -8.89
C PHE A 118 17.68 11.57 -9.34
N GLY A 119 18.43 12.38 -8.58
CA GLY A 119 18.79 13.75 -8.97
C GLY A 119 17.67 14.76 -8.81
N TYR A 120 16.79 14.57 -7.83
CA TYR A 120 15.72 15.51 -7.46
C TYR A 120 16.03 16.21 -6.16
N GLU A 121 15.57 17.47 -6.05
CA GLU A 121 15.66 18.25 -4.83
C GLU A 121 14.44 18.01 -3.92
N LEU A 122 14.69 17.94 -2.61
CA LEU A 122 13.61 17.68 -1.64
C LEU A 122 12.61 18.84 -1.54
N GLU A 123 13.04 20.07 -1.83
CA GLU A 123 12.20 21.27 -1.89
C GLU A 123 11.08 21.13 -2.94
N ASP A 124 11.32 20.39 -4.00
CA ASP A 124 10.36 20.16 -5.09
C ASP A 124 9.39 19.00 -4.81
N TYR A 125 9.43 18.41 -3.62
CA TYR A 125 8.68 17.20 -3.22
C TYR A 125 7.19 17.22 -3.58
N GLU A 126 6.48 18.33 -3.30
CA GLU A 126 5.05 18.43 -3.60
C GLU A 126 4.79 18.72 -5.07
N GLU A 127 5.59 19.59 -5.70
CA GLU A 127 5.42 19.96 -7.10
C GLU A 127 5.71 18.78 -8.03
N LEU A 128 6.78 18.02 -7.78
CA LEU A 128 7.10 16.78 -8.50
C LEU A 128 5.93 15.80 -8.49
N PHE A 129 5.33 15.58 -7.31
CA PHE A 129 4.20 14.66 -7.19
C PHE A 129 2.98 15.14 -7.98
N ILE A 130 2.64 16.44 -7.89
CA ILE A 130 1.46 17.00 -8.58
C ILE A 130 1.65 16.90 -10.08
N GLU A 131 2.76 17.44 -10.63
CA GLU A 131 3.01 17.46 -12.06
C GLU A 131 3.02 16.04 -12.65
N LYS A 132 3.69 15.10 -11.98
CA LYS A 132 3.78 13.72 -12.46
C LYS A 132 2.48 12.94 -12.30
N LEU A 133 1.66 13.24 -11.28
CA LEU A 133 0.34 12.66 -11.14
C LEU A 133 -0.59 13.15 -12.27
N ASP A 134 -0.61 14.45 -12.53
CA ASP A 134 -1.43 15.02 -13.60
C ASP A 134 -1.06 14.43 -14.96
N MET A 135 0.25 14.26 -15.23
CA MET A 135 0.71 13.59 -16.45
C MET A 135 0.31 12.11 -16.48
N LEU A 136 0.43 11.37 -15.38
CA LEU A 136 0.03 9.96 -15.31
C LEU A 136 -1.46 9.77 -15.60
N LEU A 137 -2.30 10.66 -15.07
CA LEU A 137 -3.75 10.66 -15.36
C LEU A 137 -4.04 11.00 -16.82
N ALA A 138 -3.35 11.99 -17.38
CA ALA A 138 -3.48 12.33 -18.80
C ALA A 138 -3.06 11.18 -19.72
N ILE A 139 -1.99 10.42 -19.37
CA ILE A 139 -1.56 9.21 -20.08
C ILE A 139 -2.61 8.11 -19.96
N ARG A 140 -3.17 7.89 -18.78
CA ARG A 140 -4.21 6.88 -18.55
C ARG A 140 -5.43 7.11 -19.45
N ASP A 141 -5.85 8.36 -19.57
CA ASP A 141 -7.10 8.73 -20.24
C ASP A 141 -6.92 8.97 -21.77
N ASN A 142 -5.68 9.08 -22.27
CA ASN A 142 -5.38 9.35 -23.67
C ASN A 142 -4.30 8.41 -24.23
N GLU A 143 -4.58 7.78 -25.37
CA GLU A 143 -3.60 6.93 -26.07
C GLU A 143 -2.44 7.77 -26.64
N LYS A 144 -2.76 8.94 -27.20
CA LYS A 144 -1.80 9.93 -27.68
C LYS A 144 -1.79 11.13 -26.77
N LEU A 145 -0.60 11.45 -26.23
CA LEU A 145 -0.42 12.55 -25.31
C LEU A 145 0.18 13.75 -25.99
N THR A 146 -0.46 14.91 -25.79
CA THR A 146 0.17 16.22 -25.92
C THR A 146 0.27 16.83 -24.52
N TRP A 147 1.48 17.07 -24.06
CA TRP A 147 1.78 17.63 -22.76
C TRP A 147 2.69 18.82 -22.92
N ASN A 148 2.32 19.95 -22.37
CA ASN A 148 3.15 21.14 -22.38
C ASN A 148 4.37 20.91 -21.46
N GLU A 149 5.47 21.59 -21.77
CA GLU A 149 6.64 21.57 -20.90
C GLU A 149 6.25 22.07 -19.50
N GLY A 150 6.55 21.22 -18.50
CA GLY A 150 6.42 21.52 -17.07
C GLY A 150 7.76 21.92 -16.47
N ARG A 151 7.76 22.10 -15.15
CA ARG A 151 9.01 22.42 -14.43
C ARG A 151 9.95 21.22 -14.33
N HIS A 152 9.38 20.02 -14.18
CA HIS A 152 10.13 18.80 -13.91
C HIS A 152 10.07 17.76 -15.03
N ARG A 153 9.29 18.02 -16.08
CA ARG A 153 9.12 17.11 -17.20
C ARG A 153 9.00 17.84 -18.52
N ALA A 154 9.83 17.42 -19.48
CA ALA A 154 9.78 17.96 -20.86
C ALA A 154 8.42 17.69 -21.54
N GLY A 155 8.06 18.55 -22.45
CA GLY A 155 6.83 18.44 -23.24
C GLY A 155 6.80 17.20 -24.14
N ILE A 156 5.59 16.73 -24.45
CA ILE A 156 5.31 15.63 -25.38
C ILE A 156 4.33 16.18 -26.43
N ASN A 157 4.57 15.94 -27.69
CA ASN A 157 3.71 16.44 -28.77
C ASN A 157 3.12 15.29 -29.59
N GLY A 158 1.89 14.89 -29.28
CA GLY A 158 1.10 13.93 -30.03
C GLY A 158 1.67 12.50 -30.07
N LEU A 159 2.50 12.11 -29.10
CA LEU A 159 3.13 10.79 -29.07
C LEU A 159 2.21 9.74 -28.44
N GLY A 160 2.13 8.56 -29.04
CA GLY A 160 1.45 7.40 -28.47
C GLY A 160 2.26 6.76 -27.34
N ILE A 161 1.58 6.34 -26.26
CA ILE A 161 2.19 5.67 -25.12
C ILE A 161 1.66 4.25 -25.04
N TYR A 162 2.55 3.27 -25.20
CA TYR A 162 2.24 1.85 -25.31
C TYR A 162 3.13 1.00 -24.40
N PRO A 163 2.65 -0.24 -23.98
CA PRO A 163 1.33 -0.78 -24.36
C PRO A 163 0.18 -0.07 -23.63
N ARG A 164 -1.06 -0.32 -24.07
CA ARG A 164 -2.25 0.03 -23.30
C ARG A 164 -2.63 -1.13 -22.39
N PRO A 165 -3.21 -0.89 -21.20
CA PRO A 165 -3.65 -1.97 -20.31
C PRO A 165 -4.80 -2.78 -20.91
N LEU A 166 -5.05 -3.95 -20.35
CA LEU A 166 -6.23 -4.77 -20.65
C LEU A 166 -7.50 -4.13 -20.08
N GLN A 167 -7.41 -3.58 -18.88
CA GLN A 167 -8.49 -2.82 -18.25
C GLN A 167 -8.77 -1.56 -19.05
N GLU A 168 -10.05 -1.17 -19.17
CA GLU A 168 -10.45 0.06 -19.85
C GLU A 168 -9.72 1.30 -19.28
N LYS A 169 -9.62 1.35 -17.96
CA LYS A 169 -8.83 2.33 -17.22
C LYS A 169 -8.01 1.64 -16.14
N LEU A 170 -6.71 1.83 -16.18
CA LEU A 170 -5.82 1.34 -15.13
C LEU A 170 -6.16 2.02 -13.80
N PRO A 171 -6.51 1.27 -12.73
CA PRO A 171 -6.86 1.86 -11.45
C PRO A 171 -5.66 2.58 -10.81
N ILE A 172 -5.88 3.81 -10.37
CA ILE A 172 -4.86 4.61 -9.68
C ILE A 172 -5.45 5.08 -8.35
N TRP A 173 -4.86 4.62 -7.25
CA TRP A 173 -5.17 5.01 -5.88
C TRP A 173 -4.19 6.09 -5.41
N ILE A 174 -4.65 7.00 -4.55
CA ILE A 174 -3.78 7.99 -3.91
C ILE A 174 -3.57 7.61 -2.45
N ALA A 175 -2.31 7.37 -2.08
CA ALA A 175 -1.94 7.11 -0.69
C ALA A 175 -1.64 8.41 0.07
N ILE A 176 -2.22 8.53 1.27
CA ILE A 176 -2.04 9.70 2.14
C ILE A 176 -1.74 9.27 3.59
N GLY A 177 -1.09 10.14 4.34
CA GLY A 177 -0.87 9.98 5.79
C GLY A 177 -1.83 10.78 6.68
N GLY A 178 -2.97 11.27 6.13
CA GLY A 178 -3.98 11.97 6.95
C GLY A 178 -4.06 13.50 6.79
N THR A 179 -3.45 14.07 5.74
CA THR A 179 -3.54 15.52 5.46
C THR A 179 -4.81 15.86 4.68
N PRO A 180 -5.72 16.72 5.20
CA PRO A 180 -6.98 17.07 4.51
C PRO A 180 -6.80 17.60 3.09
N LYS A 181 -5.76 18.41 2.82
CA LYS A 181 -5.44 18.91 1.48
C LYS A 181 -5.23 17.77 0.47
N SER A 182 -4.57 16.68 0.89
CA SER A 182 -4.34 15.51 0.03
C SER A 182 -5.63 14.71 -0.21
N VAL A 183 -6.53 14.65 0.78
CA VAL A 183 -7.86 14.06 0.64
C VAL A 183 -8.69 14.80 -0.38
N VAL A 184 -8.76 16.14 -0.27
CA VAL A 184 -9.49 17.00 -1.22
C VAL A 184 -8.93 16.82 -2.63
N ARG A 185 -7.60 16.80 -2.80
CA ARG A 185 -6.97 16.57 -4.11
C ARG A 185 -7.41 15.24 -4.74
N ALA A 186 -7.32 14.13 -3.99
CA ALA A 186 -7.71 12.81 -4.50
C ALA A 186 -9.19 12.80 -4.94
N ALA A 187 -10.08 13.33 -4.11
CA ALA A 187 -11.50 13.39 -4.38
C ALA A 187 -11.84 14.30 -5.59
N THR A 188 -11.21 15.46 -5.71
CA THR A 188 -11.40 16.37 -6.84
C THR A 188 -10.96 15.74 -8.18
N LEU A 189 -9.92 14.90 -8.16
CA LEU A 189 -9.41 14.16 -9.31
C LEU A 189 -10.21 12.88 -9.62
N GLY A 190 -11.23 12.54 -8.83
CA GLY A 190 -12.00 11.31 -9.00
C GLY A 190 -11.22 10.04 -8.72
N LEU A 191 -10.29 10.08 -7.76
CA LEU A 191 -9.40 8.96 -7.45
C LEU A 191 -9.74 8.30 -6.11
N PRO A 192 -9.69 6.96 -6.04
CA PRO A 192 -9.76 6.22 -4.79
C PRO A 192 -8.68 6.65 -3.81
N LEU A 193 -9.00 6.61 -2.52
CA LEU A 193 -8.13 7.04 -1.43
C LEU A 193 -7.63 5.86 -0.60
N ALA A 194 -6.32 5.81 -0.32
CA ALA A 194 -5.72 4.89 0.64
C ALA A 194 -5.11 5.67 1.80
N ILE A 195 -5.62 5.47 3.03
CA ILE A 195 -5.16 6.18 4.23
C ILE A 195 -4.21 5.27 5.00
N ALA A 196 -2.94 5.67 5.13
CA ALA A 196 -1.97 5.02 5.99
C ALA A 196 -2.09 5.54 7.42
N ILE A 197 -2.50 4.67 8.35
CA ILE A 197 -2.68 5.00 9.77
C ILE A 197 -1.58 4.31 10.57
N LEU A 198 -0.66 5.11 11.08
CA LEU A 198 0.54 4.62 11.77
C LEU A 198 0.43 4.65 13.30
N GLY A 199 -0.64 5.22 13.85
CA GLY A 199 -0.84 5.30 15.30
C GLY A 199 -2.11 6.05 15.70
N GLY A 200 -2.52 5.88 16.95
CA GLY A 200 -3.72 6.45 17.54
C GLY A 200 -5.00 5.70 17.20
N ASP A 201 -6.16 6.22 17.60
CA ASP A 201 -7.44 5.55 17.33
C ASP A 201 -7.77 5.56 15.83
N LEU A 202 -8.03 4.39 15.24
CA LEU A 202 -8.39 4.24 13.83
C LEU A 202 -9.58 5.11 13.44
N ILE A 203 -10.62 5.15 14.25
CA ILE A 203 -11.86 5.86 13.92
C ILE A 203 -11.73 7.39 13.89
N ARG A 204 -10.65 7.94 14.45
CA ARG A 204 -10.39 9.39 14.33
C ARG A 204 -10.14 9.85 12.89
N PHE A 205 -9.90 8.90 11.98
CA PHE A 205 -9.74 9.18 10.56
C PHE A 205 -11.06 9.17 9.77
N ALA A 206 -12.18 8.78 10.38
CA ALA A 206 -13.51 8.80 9.76
C ALA A 206 -13.87 10.17 9.14
N PRO A 207 -13.58 11.33 9.76
CA PRO A 207 -13.84 12.62 9.13
C PRO A 207 -13.09 12.83 7.79
N LEU A 208 -11.94 12.20 7.59
CA LEU A 208 -11.21 12.27 6.31
C LEU A 208 -11.88 11.42 5.23
N VAL A 209 -12.46 10.29 5.61
CA VAL A 209 -13.27 9.44 4.72
C VAL A 209 -14.53 10.20 4.28
N ASP A 210 -15.23 10.83 5.23
CA ASP A 210 -16.43 11.64 4.94
C ASP A 210 -16.09 12.83 4.05
N LEU A 211 -14.96 13.50 4.30
CA LEU A 211 -14.46 14.61 3.47
C LEU A 211 -14.20 14.13 2.03
N HIS A 212 -13.54 12.97 1.84
CA HIS A 212 -13.28 12.41 0.53
C HIS A 212 -14.57 12.15 -0.25
N ARG A 213 -15.52 11.46 0.36
CA ARG A 213 -16.82 11.14 -0.26
C ARG A 213 -17.61 12.40 -0.61
N LYS A 214 -17.68 13.36 0.33
CA LYS A 214 -18.35 14.64 0.08
C LYS A 214 -17.77 15.39 -1.10
N VAL A 215 -16.46 15.59 -1.13
CA VAL A 215 -15.78 16.33 -2.21
C VAL A 215 -15.89 15.57 -3.54
N ALA A 216 -15.82 14.24 -3.55
CA ALA A 216 -16.01 13.44 -4.76
C ALA A 216 -17.39 13.65 -5.38
N VAL A 217 -18.44 13.61 -4.58
CA VAL A 217 -19.84 13.88 -5.01
C VAL A 217 -19.99 15.31 -5.52
N GLU A 218 -19.45 16.31 -4.81
CA GLU A 218 -19.48 17.72 -5.20
C GLU A 218 -18.78 17.99 -6.56
N ASN A 219 -17.77 17.14 -6.91
CA ASN A 219 -17.07 17.21 -8.19
C ASN A 219 -17.64 16.26 -9.28
N GLY A 220 -18.79 15.59 -9.01
CA GLY A 220 -19.49 14.77 -10.00
C GLY A 220 -18.93 13.34 -10.17
N HIS A 221 -18.06 12.87 -9.28
CA HIS A 221 -17.45 11.54 -9.38
C HIS A 221 -18.26 10.42 -8.68
N GLY A 222 -19.31 10.79 -7.91
CA GLY A 222 -20.04 9.82 -7.10
C GLY A 222 -19.25 9.33 -5.89
N GLU A 223 -19.62 8.15 -5.38
CA GLU A 223 -18.89 7.51 -4.28
C GLU A 223 -17.62 6.83 -4.82
N LEU A 224 -16.47 7.22 -4.29
CA LEU A 224 -15.17 6.66 -4.63
C LEU A 224 -14.69 5.72 -3.52
N PRO A 225 -14.00 4.62 -3.86
CA PRO A 225 -13.49 3.69 -2.87
C PRO A 225 -12.49 4.32 -1.90
N VAL A 226 -12.54 3.87 -0.64
CA VAL A 226 -11.59 4.24 0.41
C VAL A 226 -10.97 2.99 1.02
N GLY A 227 -9.65 2.97 1.10
CA GLY A 227 -8.85 1.94 1.73
C GLY A 227 -8.18 2.44 3.01
N ILE A 228 -8.05 1.55 3.99
CA ILE A 228 -7.31 1.77 5.24
C ILE A 228 -6.12 0.83 5.27
N ASN A 229 -4.93 1.37 5.54
CA ASN A 229 -3.68 0.64 5.62
C ASN A 229 -3.08 0.81 7.02
N ILE A 230 -2.77 -0.29 7.70
CA ILE A 230 -2.19 -0.30 9.04
C ILE A 230 -1.03 -1.30 9.14
N HIS A 231 -0.21 -1.18 10.18
CA HIS A 231 0.70 -2.27 10.55
C HIS A 231 -0.10 -3.43 11.15
N GLY A 232 0.21 -4.66 10.78
CA GLY A 232 -0.54 -5.81 11.30
C GLY A 232 0.20 -7.13 11.18
N PHE A 233 -0.14 -8.05 12.08
CA PHE A 233 0.39 -9.41 12.11
C PHE A 233 -0.55 -10.32 12.90
N VAL A 234 -0.85 -11.50 12.38
CA VAL A 234 -1.75 -12.48 13.01
C VAL A 234 -0.96 -13.72 13.41
N ALA A 235 -1.10 -14.15 14.65
CA ALA A 235 -0.62 -15.44 15.12
C ALA A 235 -1.74 -16.16 15.92
N GLU A 236 -1.50 -17.42 16.30
CA GLU A 236 -2.51 -18.23 17.01
C GLU A 236 -3.00 -17.57 18.32
N THR A 237 -2.10 -16.85 19.00
CA THR A 237 -2.42 -16.09 20.21
C THR A 237 -1.91 -14.67 20.12
N SER A 238 -2.58 -13.76 20.83
CA SER A 238 -2.20 -12.33 20.91
C SER A 238 -0.80 -12.14 21.46
N GLN A 239 -0.42 -12.92 22.49
CA GLN A 239 0.91 -12.85 23.08
C GLN A 239 1.98 -13.24 22.07
N GLN A 240 1.77 -14.35 21.36
CA GLN A 240 2.70 -14.81 20.31
C GLN A 240 2.85 -13.76 19.19
N ALA A 241 1.73 -13.20 18.71
CA ALA A 241 1.76 -12.17 17.67
C ALA A 241 2.59 -10.96 18.10
N ARG A 242 2.36 -10.45 19.32
CA ARG A 242 3.04 -9.28 19.86
C ARG A 242 4.51 -9.52 20.13
N ASP A 243 4.87 -10.70 20.63
CA ASP A 243 6.27 -11.06 20.92
C ASP A 243 7.08 -11.27 19.63
N LEU A 244 6.47 -11.80 18.57
CA LEU A 244 7.12 -11.92 17.26
C LEU A 244 7.29 -10.56 16.57
N PHE A 245 6.28 -9.71 16.62
CA PHE A 245 6.27 -8.46 15.87
C PHE A 245 7.07 -7.33 16.53
N TRP A 246 7.06 -7.26 17.86
CA TRP A 246 7.65 -6.16 18.62
C TRP A 246 9.13 -5.89 18.33
N PRO A 247 10.04 -6.88 18.28
CA PRO A 247 11.48 -6.59 18.11
C PRO A 247 11.81 -5.88 16.80
N GLY A 248 11.11 -6.24 15.71
CA GLY A 248 11.24 -5.57 14.41
C GLY A 248 10.65 -4.18 14.44
N HIS A 249 9.42 -4.07 14.94
CA HIS A 249 8.69 -2.82 15.05
C HIS A 249 9.42 -1.78 15.92
N ASP A 250 9.89 -2.18 17.10
CA ASP A 250 10.67 -1.30 17.99
C ASP A 250 11.90 -0.73 17.29
N ARG A 251 12.68 -1.59 16.66
CA ARG A 251 13.89 -1.17 15.92
C ARG A 251 13.58 -0.20 14.79
N ALA A 252 12.62 -0.55 13.93
CA ALA A 252 12.28 0.26 12.76
C ALA A 252 11.63 1.59 13.16
N MET A 253 10.67 1.57 14.08
CA MET A 253 9.99 2.80 14.52
C MET A 253 10.91 3.73 15.29
N ASN A 254 11.85 3.21 16.07
CA ASN A 254 12.86 4.03 16.74
C ASN A 254 13.90 4.59 15.76
N GLN A 255 14.22 3.88 14.68
CA GLN A 255 15.07 4.41 13.61
C GLN A 255 14.38 5.57 12.88
N ILE A 256 13.14 5.38 12.43
CA ILE A 256 12.33 6.42 11.78
C ILE A 256 12.08 7.59 12.76
N GLY A 257 11.82 7.28 14.01
CA GLY A 257 11.59 8.27 15.06
C GLY A 257 12.78 9.21 15.26
N ARG A 258 14.00 8.68 15.25
CA ARG A 258 15.23 9.53 15.32
C ARG A 258 15.35 10.49 14.13
N GLU A 259 15.00 10.02 12.93
CA GLU A 259 15.01 10.85 11.72
C GLU A 259 13.95 11.97 11.75
N ARG A 260 12.85 11.75 12.47
CA ARG A 260 11.67 12.65 12.52
C ARG A 260 11.48 13.38 13.84
N GLY A 261 12.36 13.17 14.81
CA GLY A 261 12.25 13.79 16.13
C GLY A 261 11.09 13.25 16.99
N TRP A 262 10.66 12.00 16.79
CA TRP A 262 9.64 11.34 17.59
C TRP A 262 10.24 10.79 18.90
N ALA A 263 9.39 10.70 19.93
CA ALA A 263 9.78 10.02 21.16
C ALA A 263 10.04 8.52 20.91
N PRO A 264 10.97 7.88 21.65
CA PRO A 264 11.19 6.46 21.55
C PRO A 264 9.91 5.66 21.81
N GLN A 265 9.72 4.58 21.04
CA GLN A 265 8.64 3.64 21.26
C GLN A 265 8.89 2.83 22.54
N THR A 266 7.83 2.51 23.25
CA THR A 266 7.88 1.62 24.42
C THR A 266 6.98 0.41 24.19
N ARG A 267 7.28 -0.71 24.86
CA ARG A 267 6.45 -1.92 24.78
C ARG A 267 5.01 -1.62 25.24
N ASP A 268 4.85 -0.85 26.30
CA ASP A 268 3.53 -0.50 26.85
C ASP A 268 2.71 0.31 25.84
N HIS A 269 3.33 1.26 25.14
CA HIS A 269 2.66 2.02 24.09
C HIS A 269 2.26 1.11 22.91
N PHE A 270 3.16 0.24 22.47
CA PHE A 270 2.85 -0.76 21.45
C PHE A 270 1.67 -1.66 21.85
N GLU A 271 1.63 -2.15 23.10
CA GLU A 271 0.52 -2.97 23.60
C GLU A 271 -0.83 -2.19 23.58
N GLN A 272 -0.80 -0.91 23.93
CA GLN A 272 -1.98 -0.03 23.85
C GLN A 272 -2.45 0.14 22.40
N GLU A 273 -1.52 0.36 21.45
CA GLU A 273 -1.82 0.48 20.03
C GLU A 273 -2.32 -0.85 19.42
N CYS A 274 -1.93 -2.01 19.95
CA CYS A 274 -2.50 -3.30 19.58
C CYS A 274 -3.94 -3.50 20.08
N GLY A 275 -4.36 -2.77 21.13
CA GLY A 275 -5.73 -2.82 21.65
C GLY A 275 -6.78 -2.40 20.60
N ILE A 276 -8.06 -2.64 20.91
CA ILE A 276 -9.19 -2.43 19.95
C ILE A 276 -9.27 -1.00 19.41
N ASN A 277 -8.83 0.00 20.18
CA ASN A 277 -8.86 1.40 19.79
C ASN A 277 -7.58 1.88 19.08
N GLY A 278 -6.49 1.11 19.16
CA GLY A 278 -5.23 1.51 18.56
C GLY A 278 -5.12 1.15 17.07
N ALA A 279 -4.09 1.69 16.42
CA ALA A 279 -3.89 1.55 14.97
C ALA A 279 -3.12 0.30 14.56
N ILE A 280 -2.58 -0.50 15.50
CA ILE A 280 -1.77 -1.67 15.17
C ILE A 280 -2.64 -2.94 15.21
N GLY A 281 -2.74 -3.63 14.06
CA GLY A 281 -3.51 -4.88 13.90
C GLY A 281 -2.69 -6.12 14.24
N VAL A 282 -2.01 -6.14 15.40
CA VAL A 282 -1.19 -7.27 15.85
C VAL A 282 -1.88 -8.02 16.97
N GLY A 283 -2.25 -9.28 16.73
CA GLY A 283 -3.01 -10.06 17.71
C GLY A 283 -3.43 -11.43 17.23
N SER A 284 -4.32 -12.06 18.00
CA SER A 284 -5.02 -13.28 17.59
C SER A 284 -5.98 -12.99 16.42
N PRO A 285 -6.44 -14.01 15.68
CA PRO A 285 -7.44 -13.83 14.64
C PRO A 285 -8.68 -13.07 15.14
N GLN A 286 -9.16 -13.38 16.35
CA GLN A 286 -10.34 -12.73 16.92
C GLN A 286 -10.12 -11.22 17.16
N GLU A 287 -9.00 -10.81 17.75
CA GLU A 287 -8.70 -9.39 17.97
C GLU A 287 -8.58 -8.61 16.66
N VAL A 288 -7.98 -9.22 15.63
CA VAL A 288 -7.83 -8.59 14.32
C VAL A 288 -9.18 -8.47 13.61
N ILE A 289 -10.04 -9.50 13.68
CA ILE A 289 -11.42 -9.45 13.15
C ILE A 289 -12.18 -8.30 13.80
N GLU A 290 -12.21 -8.22 15.13
CA GLU A 290 -12.92 -7.17 15.87
C GLU A 290 -12.44 -5.77 15.49
N LYS A 291 -11.12 -5.59 15.35
CA LYS A 291 -10.52 -4.31 14.94
C LYS A 291 -10.94 -3.91 13.53
N ILE A 292 -10.90 -4.85 12.55
CA ILE A 292 -11.33 -4.60 11.17
C ILE A 292 -12.82 -4.24 11.11
N LEU A 293 -13.66 -4.99 11.82
CA LEU A 293 -15.10 -4.76 11.86
C LEU A 293 -15.45 -3.41 12.50
N ARG A 294 -14.79 -3.09 13.63
CA ARG A 294 -14.95 -1.76 14.25
C ARG A 294 -14.59 -0.63 13.29
N ALA A 295 -13.46 -0.76 12.58
CA ALA A 295 -13.05 0.23 11.58
C ALA A 295 -14.08 0.33 10.44
N HIS A 296 -14.56 -0.82 9.93
CA HIS A 296 -15.55 -0.87 8.86
C HIS A 296 -16.89 -0.24 9.29
N ASP A 297 -17.36 -0.50 10.48
CA ASP A 297 -18.63 0.04 10.97
C ASP A 297 -18.64 1.57 11.04
N HIS A 298 -17.51 2.17 11.35
CA HIS A 298 -17.37 3.63 11.47
C HIS A 298 -17.02 4.31 10.15
N MET A 299 -16.19 3.68 9.30
CA MET A 299 -15.65 4.32 8.09
C MET A 299 -16.29 3.80 6.81
N LYS A 300 -16.99 2.65 6.86
CA LYS A 300 -17.56 2.00 5.66
C LYS A 300 -16.52 1.88 4.53
N MET A 301 -15.30 1.50 4.89
CA MET A 301 -14.18 1.37 3.97
C MET A 301 -14.41 0.23 2.98
N ASP A 302 -13.87 0.40 1.77
CA ASP A 302 -13.98 -0.57 0.67
C ASP A 302 -12.83 -1.56 0.65
N ARG A 303 -11.67 -1.18 1.26
CA ARG A 303 -10.45 -1.99 1.31
C ARG A 303 -9.76 -1.84 2.67
N PHE A 304 -9.23 -2.95 3.17
CA PHE A 304 -8.37 -2.96 4.36
C PHE A 304 -7.10 -3.74 4.08
N MET A 305 -5.94 -3.13 4.31
CA MET A 305 -4.65 -3.76 4.07
C MET A 305 -3.77 -3.70 5.31
N MET A 306 -3.07 -4.81 5.60
CA MET A 306 -2.10 -4.89 6.68
C MET A 306 -0.67 -4.97 6.13
N GLN A 307 0.22 -4.16 6.69
CA GLN A 307 1.66 -4.31 6.50
C GLN A 307 2.16 -5.40 7.45
N LEU A 308 2.53 -6.56 6.91
CA LEU A 308 2.82 -7.75 7.72
C LEU A 308 4.18 -7.70 8.40
N SER A 309 5.13 -6.93 7.90
CA SER A 309 6.45 -6.77 8.53
C SER A 309 6.83 -5.31 8.65
N ILE A 310 7.39 -4.98 9.80
CA ILE A 310 8.10 -3.74 10.07
C ILE A 310 9.41 -4.15 10.73
N GLY A 311 10.54 -3.97 10.01
CA GLY A 311 11.87 -4.32 10.49
C GLY A 311 12.17 -5.82 10.52
N TYR A 312 11.80 -6.54 9.48
CA TYR A 312 12.00 -7.96 9.20
C TYR A 312 11.37 -8.93 10.21
N LEU A 313 10.63 -9.87 9.68
CA LEU A 313 10.13 -11.08 10.33
C LEU A 313 10.57 -12.31 9.53
N PRO A 314 10.85 -13.44 10.17
CA PRO A 314 11.21 -14.67 9.46
C PRO A 314 10.10 -15.10 8.50
N HIS A 315 10.50 -15.50 7.28
CA HIS A 315 9.58 -15.91 6.21
C HIS A 315 8.54 -16.95 6.69
N LYS A 316 8.98 -17.94 7.47
CA LYS A 316 8.09 -18.95 8.03
C LYS A 316 6.95 -18.36 8.87
N GLU A 317 7.20 -17.29 9.62
CA GLU A 317 6.17 -16.66 10.45
C GLU A 317 5.25 -15.76 9.60
N ILE A 318 5.78 -15.13 8.56
CA ILE A 318 4.98 -14.41 7.56
C ILE A 318 4.01 -15.37 6.85
N MET A 319 4.49 -16.55 6.41
CA MET A 319 3.64 -17.55 5.75
C MET A 319 2.49 -18.00 6.65
N LYS A 320 2.75 -18.30 7.91
CA LYS A 320 1.68 -18.65 8.88
C LYS A 320 0.68 -17.50 9.10
N CYS A 321 1.19 -16.25 9.16
CA CYS A 321 0.33 -15.08 9.28
C CYS A 321 -0.60 -14.96 8.06
N ILE A 322 -0.09 -15.15 6.84
CA ILE A 322 -0.89 -15.13 5.60
C ILE A 322 -1.96 -16.22 5.63
N GLU A 323 -1.60 -17.46 6.06
CA GLU A 323 -2.55 -18.56 6.21
C GLU A 323 -3.68 -18.23 7.20
N LEU A 324 -3.35 -17.72 8.39
CA LEU A 324 -4.35 -17.34 9.39
C LEU A 324 -5.22 -16.17 8.92
N TYR A 325 -4.61 -15.18 8.29
CA TYR A 325 -5.33 -14.01 7.79
C TYR A 325 -6.30 -14.40 6.67
N GLY A 326 -5.84 -15.20 5.69
CA GLY A 326 -6.67 -15.63 4.55
C GLY A 326 -7.74 -16.67 4.92
N ASN A 327 -7.40 -17.68 5.75
CA ASN A 327 -8.30 -18.79 6.03
C ASN A 327 -9.24 -18.56 7.24
N VAL A 328 -8.90 -17.65 8.15
CA VAL A 328 -9.67 -17.43 9.39
C VAL A 328 -10.23 -16.00 9.44
N VAL A 329 -9.36 -14.98 9.31
CA VAL A 329 -9.77 -13.59 9.47
C VAL A 329 -10.63 -13.12 8.31
N ALA A 330 -10.19 -13.33 7.08
CA ALA A 330 -10.86 -12.80 5.90
C ALA A 330 -12.28 -13.36 5.72
N PRO A 331 -12.54 -14.68 5.86
CA PRO A 331 -13.90 -15.21 5.78
C PRO A 331 -14.83 -14.67 6.86
N ALA A 332 -14.37 -14.57 8.12
CA ALA A 332 -15.17 -14.05 9.22
C ALA A 332 -15.55 -12.57 9.01
N VAL A 333 -14.60 -11.74 8.55
CA VAL A 333 -14.85 -10.34 8.24
C VAL A 333 -15.84 -10.20 7.06
N ARG A 334 -15.68 -10.98 6.00
CA ARG A 334 -16.59 -10.95 4.83
C ARG A 334 -18.01 -11.37 5.21
N GLN A 335 -18.15 -12.42 6.01
CA GLN A 335 -19.45 -12.89 6.49
C GLN A 335 -20.19 -11.79 7.28
N HIS A 336 -19.50 -11.12 8.20
CA HIS A 336 -20.10 -10.05 9.02
C HIS A 336 -20.47 -8.81 8.18
N ALA A 337 -19.61 -8.42 7.24
CA ALA A 337 -19.85 -7.28 6.37
C ALA A 337 -20.92 -7.53 5.28
N GLY A 338 -21.57 -8.71 5.28
CA GLY A 338 -22.61 -9.08 4.31
C GLY A 338 -22.09 -9.27 2.87
N ILE A 339 -20.78 -9.48 2.72
CA ILE A 339 -20.13 -9.67 1.43
C ILE A 339 -20.23 -11.15 1.05
N LYS A 340 -20.92 -11.46 -0.05
CA LYS A 340 -20.96 -12.82 -0.59
C LYS A 340 -19.55 -13.24 -1.02
N GLU A 341 -19.15 -14.45 -0.61
CA GLU A 341 -17.93 -15.06 -1.11
C GLU A 341 -17.96 -15.09 -2.66
N LYS A 342 -16.83 -14.73 -3.27
CA LYS A 342 -16.64 -14.96 -4.71
C LYS A 342 -16.51 -16.48 -4.91
N VAL A 343 -17.54 -17.11 -5.50
CA VAL A 343 -17.54 -18.51 -5.94
C VAL A 343 -16.67 -18.66 -7.18
#